data_b9cdd4b3985cc0767c5a8d5720a94f46
#
_entry.id   b9cdd4b3985cc0767c5a8d5720a94f46
#
_cell.length_a   1.000
_cell.length_b   1.000
_cell.length_c   1.000
_cell.angle_alpha   90.00
_cell.angle_beta   90.00
_cell.angle_gamma   90.00
#
_symmetry.space_group_name_H-M   'P 1'
#
loop_
_entity.id
_entity.type
_entity.pdbx_description
1 polymer ?
#
loop_
_entity_poly.entity_id
_entity_poly.type
_entity_poly.pdbx_seq_one_letter_code
_entity_poly.pdbx_strand_id
1 'polypeptide(L)'
;MNWLSQVRTRRRMQDDLRQEIRSHLDEKVEALVAEGHSPQDAERRARVAFGNAAVVEERGREVWVWPMIESVLADIKLALRQLRRSPGFTVTAVLTLALGIGANTAIFSVVDGILFRPLPVPHPSEVIAIDTAASRLTRFGSTSYQDWLDLRARSHSFKDLAIYEDLPLSLSRKGAEPQFVHGLLVSDNYFSALGVQPAIGRGFLPEEGQVPERDPVVVISHALWRDTFASDPAIAGKQVSLNGHAFTVVGVAPASFTGIRRLDQPDMYVPVMMSPAVTPYQLAYLVNRDWRGFEMNGRLRDGVTLALAQAEVDVVMRDLEREHPRTNKDTIGIVRYEMQRRMEGHRLAPSILLGLVILVLLIACANVAGLMMAKAASRLRETSTDRKSVV
;
A
#
# COMPACT_ATOMS: atom_id res chain seq x y z
N MET A 1 -23.66 -14.23 -9.10
CA MET A 1 -25.00 -14.65 -9.60
C MET A 1 -24.84 -14.98 -11.08
N ASN A 2 -24.98 -16.27 -11.45
CA ASN A 2 -24.52 -16.79 -12.76
C ASN A 2 -25.39 -16.31 -13.93
N TRP A 3 -24.81 -15.59 -14.89
CA TRP A 3 -25.41 -15.18 -16.16
C TRP A 3 -26.12 -16.34 -16.90
N LEU A 4 -25.56 -17.53 -16.87
CA LEU A 4 -26.16 -18.74 -17.50
C LEU A 4 -27.49 -19.19 -16.86
N SER A 5 -27.70 -18.92 -15.57
CA SER A 5 -28.98 -19.23 -14.90
C SER A 5 -30.09 -18.29 -15.36
N GLN A 6 -29.77 -17.02 -15.63
CA GLN A 6 -30.73 -16.00 -16.07
C GLN A 6 -31.20 -16.24 -17.52
N VAL A 7 -30.32 -16.70 -18.39
CA VAL A 7 -30.70 -17.06 -19.78
C VAL A 7 -31.64 -18.28 -19.82
N ARG A 8 -31.41 -19.27 -18.93
CA ARG A 8 -32.30 -20.45 -18.82
C ARG A 8 -33.68 -20.08 -18.26
N THR A 9 -33.74 -19.18 -17.28
CA THR A 9 -35.01 -18.69 -16.71
C THR A 9 -35.83 -17.93 -17.77
N ARG A 10 -35.16 -17.17 -18.64
CA ARG A 10 -35.78 -16.43 -19.75
C ARG A 10 -36.48 -17.31 -20.76
N ARG A 11 -35.86 -18.39 -21.19
CA ARG A 11 -36.50 -19.34 -22.14
C ARG A 11 -37.73 -20.03 -21.52
N ARG A 12 -37.62 -20.45 -20.27
CA ARG A 12 -38.77 -21.02 -19.54
C ARG A 12 -39.94 -20.06 -19.44
N MET A 13 -39.71 -18.82 -19.12
CA MET A 13 -40.72 -17.81 -18.93
C MET A 13 -41.41 -17.40 -20.25
N GLN A 14 -40.67 -17.44 -21.38
CA GLN A 14 -41.27 -17.25 -22.71
C GLN A 14 -42.13 -18.48 -23.14
N ASP A 15 -41.69 -19.64 -22.79
CA ASP A 15 -42.46 -20.90 -23.07
C ASP A 15 -43.72 -20.94 -22.18
N ASP A 16 -43.62 -20.53 -20.91
CA ASP A 16 -44.75 -20.43 -19.98
C ASP A 16 -45.79 -19.40 -20.46
N LEU A 17 -45.36 -18.20 -20.91
CA LEU A 17 -46.26 -17.18 -21.46
C LEU A 17 -46.98 -17.66 -22.74
N ARG A 18 -46.28 -18.37 -23.63
CA ARG A 18 -46.90 -18.97 -24.84
C ARG A 18 -47.90 -20.07 -24.50
N GLN A 19 -47.61 -20.85 -23.46
CA GLN A 19 -48.49 -21.89 -22.97
C GLN A 19 -49.74 -21.27 -22.33
N GLU A 20 -49.63 -20.21 -21.57
CA GLU A 20 -50.72 -19.47 -20.93
C GLU A 20 -51.63 -18.82 -21.98
N ILE A 21 -51.08 -18.16 -23.01
CA ILE A 21 -51.84 -17.64 -24.16
C ILE A 21 -52.62 -18.73 -24.89
N ARG A 22 -52.02 -19.89 -25.11
CA ARG A 22 -52.71 -21.03 -25.73
C ARG A 22 -53.84 -21.54 -24.87
N SER A 23 -53.58 -21.76 -23.57
CA SER A 23 -54.59 -22.23 -22.60
C SER A 23 -55.82 -21.32 -22.56
N HIS A 24 -55.62 -19.99 -22.54
CA HIS A 24 -56.74 -19.04 -22.58
C HIS A 24 -57.49 -19.02 -23.93
N LEU A 25 -56.79 -19.22 -25.04
CA LEU A 25 -57.43 -19.37 -26.34
C LEU A 25 -58.30 -20.64 -26.42
N ASP A 26 -57.78 -21.77 -25.94
CA ASP A 26 -58.45 -23.04 -25.93
C ASP A 26 -59.70 -22.99 -25.02
N GLU A 27 -59.59 -22.41 -23.83
CA GLU A 27 -60.69 -22.23 -22.89
C GLU A 27 -61.81 -21.35 -23.52
N LYS A 28 -61.44 -20.29 -24.26
CA LYS A 28 -62.39 -19.43 -24.97
C LYS A 28 -63.07 -20.14 -26.16
N VAL A 29 -62.36 -21.01 -26.85
CA VAL A 29 -62.92 -21.85 -27.93
C VAL A 29 -63.92 -22.83 -27.33
N GLU A 30 -63.59 -23.52 -26.25
CA GLU A 30 -64.49 -24.46 -25.56
C GLU A 30 -65.77 -23.75 -25.09
N ALA A 31 -65.66 -22.54 -24.52
CA ALA A 31 -66.84 -21.76 -24.11
C ALA A 31 -67.77 -21.40 -25.29
N LEU A 32 -67.19 -20.99 -26.43
CA LEU A 32 -67.99 -20.65 -27.64
C LEU A 32 -68.61 -21.89 -28.30
N VAL A 33 -67.96 -23.07 -28.21
CA VAL A 33 -68.55 -24.32 -28.68
C VAL A 33 -69.71 -24.76 -27.77
N ALA A 34 -69.61 -24.53 -26.44
CA ALA A 34 -70.69 -24.78 -25.49
C ALA A 34 -71.91 -23.86 -25.71
N GLU A 35 -71.66 -22.64 -26.24
CA GLU A 35 -72.73 -21.69 -26.65
C GLU A 35 -73.38 -22.07 -28.03
N GLY A 36 -72.96 -23.16 -28.62
CA GLY A 36 -73.56 -23.70 -29.84
C GLY A 36 -72.95 -23.27 -31.17
N HIS A 37 -71.80 -22.68 -31.17
CA HIS A 37 -71.03 -22.32 -32.37
C HIS A 37 -70.28 -23.52 -32.91
N SER A 38 -70.08 -23.60 -34.24
CA SER A 38 -69.25 -24.62 -34.79
C SER A 38 -67.79 -24.49 -34.38
N PRO A 39 -67.02 -25.59 -34.25
CA PRO A 39 -65.63 -25.54 -33.83
C PRO A 39 -64.77 -24.54 -34.60
N GLN A 40 -64.96 -24.45 -35.90
CA GLN A 40 -64.21 -23.55 -36.81
C GLN A 40 -64.60 -22.07 -36.59
N ASP A 41 -65.88 -21.77 -36.30
CA ASP A 41 -66.37 -20.45 -36.08
C ASP A 41 -65.96 -19.97 -34.62
N ALA A 42 -65.96 -20.89 -33.65
CA ALA A 42 -65.51 -20.66 -32.30
C ALA A 42 -64.01 -20.31 -32.29
N GLU A 43 -63.18 -21.03 -33.00
CA GLU A 43 -61.73 -20.75 -33.11
C GLU A 43 -61.46 -19.38 -33.76
N ARG A 44 -62.17 -19.05 -34.83
CA ARG A 44 -62.05 -17.76 -35.50
C ARG A 44 -62.48 -16.59 -34.58
N ARG A 45 -63.58 -16.75 -33.83
CA ARG A 45 -64.08 -15.72 -32.89
C ARG A 45 -63.15 -15.56 -31.69
N ALA A 46 -62.61 -16.66 -31.16
CA ALA A 46 -61.65 -16.62 -30.06
C ALA A 46 -60.38 -15.86 -30.46
N ARG A 47 -59.87 -16.11 -31.68
CA ARG A 47 -58.67 -15.39 -32.21
C ARG A 47 -58.95 -13.90 -32.44
N VAL A 48 -60.14 -13.56 -32.95
CA VAL A 48 -60.53 -12.14 -33.16
C VAL A 48 -60.74 -11.42 -31.84
N ALA A 49 -61.34 -12.07 -30.83
CA ALA A 49 -61.59 -11.49 -29.52
C ALA A 49 -60.29 -11.34 -28.70
N PHE A 50 -59.32 -12.22 -28.88
CA PHE A 50 -58.02 -12.15 -28.20
C PHE A 50 -57.11 -11.06 -28.83
N GLY A 51 -57.43 -10.64 -30.07
CA GLY A 51 -56.62 -9.67 -30.79
C GLY A 51 -55.34 -10.29 -31.37
N ASN A 52 -54.42 -9.44 -31.79
CA ASN A 52 -53.17 -9.92 -32.40
C ASN A 52 -52.21 -10.43 -31.30
N ALA A 53 -52.19 -11.74 -31.09
CA ALA A 53 -51.32 -12.42 -30.11
C ALA A 53 -49.85 -12.04 -30.27
N ALA A 54 -49.41 -11.73 -31.50
CA ALA A 54 -48.05 -11.25 -31.76
C ALA A 54 -47.76 -9.88 -31.10
N VAL A 55 -48.76 -8.98 -31.01
CA VAL A 55 -48.61 -7.68 -30.35
C VAL A 55 -48.54 -7.85 -28.84
N VAL A 56 -49.25 -8.81 -28.26
CA VAL A 56 -49.18 -9.12 -26.83
C VAL A 56 -47.83 -9.76 -26.50
N GLU A 57 -47.32 -10.64 -27.32
CA GLU A 57 -45.99 -11.27 -27.21
C GLU A 57 -44.88 -10.21 -27.38
N GLU A 58 -45.03 -9.24 -28.30
CA GLU A 58 -44.10 -8.15 -28.55
C GLU A 58 -44.07 -7.14 -27.36
N ARG A 59 -45.23 -6.74 -26.83
CA ARG A 59 -45.33 -5.89 -25.63
C ARG A 59 -44.78 -6.57 -24.37
N GLY A 60 -45.04 -7.87 -24.21
CA GLY A 60 -44.41 -8.66 -23.14
C GLY A 60 -42.90 -8.71 -23.28
N ARG A 61 -42.38 -8.74 -24.50
CA ARG A 61 -40.95 -8.72 -24.82
C ARG A 61 -40.29 -7.36 -24.54
N GLU A 62 -40.98 -6.24 -24.81
CA GLU A 62 -40.50 -4.90 -24.51
C GLU A 62 -40.40 -4.60 -23.01
N VAL A 63 -41.28 -5.15 -22.19
CA VAL A 63 -41.25 -4.99 -20.71
C VAL A 63 -40.12 -5.83 -20.07
N TRP A 64 -39.64 -6.88 -20.77
CA TRP A 64 -38.70 -7.87 -20.21
C TRP A 64 -37.28 -7.79 -20.81
N VAL A 65 -37.06 -7.00 -21.83
CA VAL A 65 -35.71 -6.70 -22.33
C VAL A 65 -35.16 -5.57 -21.45
N TRP A 66 -33.98 -5.78 -20.91
CA TRP A 66 -33.29 -4.75 -20.16
C TRP A 66 -32.98 -3.54 -21.07
N PRO A 67 -33.87 -2.58 -21.18
CA PRO A 67 -33.67 -1.46 -22.10
C PRO A 67 -32.42 -0.66 -21.71
N MET A 68 -32.04 -0.76 -20.44
CA MET A 68 -30.87 -0.09 -19.90
C MET A 68 -29.53 -0.66 -20.44
N ILE A 69 -29.41 -1.98 -20.64
CA ILE A 69 -28.17 -2.59 -21.15
C ILE A 69 -28.06 -2.39 -22.69
N GLU A 70 -29.15 -2.55 -23.41
CA GLU A 70 -29.15 -2.30 -24.85
C GLU A 70 -28.89 -0.83 -25.16
N SER A 71 -29.48 0.09 -24.38
CA SER A 71 -29.19 1.51 -24.45
C SER A 71 -27.72 1.81 -24.16
N VAL A 72 -27.15 1.26 -23.07
CA VAL A 72 -25.73 1.46 -22.72
C VAL A 72 -24.80 0.90 -23.81
N LEU A 73 -25.09 -0.27 -24.38
CA LEU A 73 -24.33 -0.83 -25.48
C LEU A 73 -24.42 0.00 -26.76
N ALA A 74 -25.60 0.52 -27.08
CA ALA A 74 -25.82 1.43 -28.22
C ALA A 74 -25.06 2.74 -28.00
N ASP A 75 -25.12 3.30 -26.79
CA ASP A 75 -24.40 4.52 -26.41
C ASP A 75 -22.88 4.34 -26.47
N ILE A 76 -22.34 3.20 -25.99
CA ILE A 76 -20.92 2.86 -26.12
C ILE A 76 -20.53 2.79 -27.59
N LYS A 77 -21.30 2.10 -28.44
CA LYS A 77 -21.04 1.99 -29.87
C LYS A 77 -21.04 3.33 -30.57
N LEU A 78 -21.99 4.19 -30.20
CA LEU A 78 -22.10 5.56 -30.71
C LEU A 78 -20.89 6.42 -30.26
N ALA A 79 -20.53 6.33 -28.98
CA ALA A 79 -19.37 7.01 -28.40
C ALA A 79 -18.07 6.62 -29.10
N LEU A 80 -17.82 5.31 -29.27
CA LEU A 80 -16.64 4.80 -29.99
C LEU A 80 -16.58 5.29 -31.43
N ARG A 81 -17.72 5.34 -32.14
CA ARG A 81 -17.80 5.87 -33.50
C ARG A 81 -17.48 7.37 -33.54
N GLN A 82 -17.95 8.14 -32.55
CA GLN A 82 -17.66 9.57 -32.44
C GLN A 82 -16.18 9.84 -32.11
N LEU A 83 -15.58 9.05 -31.20
CA LEU A 83 -14.17 9.13 -30.87
C LEU A 83 -13.28 8.87 -32.10
N ARG A 84 -13.63 7.84 -32.89
CA ARG A 84 -12.90 7.56 -34.16
C ARG A 84 -13.02 8.67 -35.19
N ARG A 85 -14.13 9.41 -35.23
CA ARG A 85 -14.35 10.53 -36.17
C ARG A 85 -13.64 11.83 -35.77
N SER A 86 -13.17 11.96 -34.53
CA SER A 86 -12.46 13.13 -34.06
C SER A 86 -11.15 12.73 -33.35
N PRO A 87 -10.12 12.30 -34.11
CA PRO A 87 -8.89 11.74 -33.55
C PRO A 87 -8.12 12.73 -32.66
N GLY A 88 -8.04 14.00 -33.04
CA GLY A 88 -7.37 15.02 -32.22
C GLY A 88 -8.00 15.19 -30.85
N PHE A 89 -9.34 15.30 -30.79
CA PHE A 89 -10.07 15.34 -29.52
C PHE A 89 -9.81 14.07 -28.69
N THR A 90 -9.89 12.92 -29.32
CA THR A 90 -9.73 11.62 -28.64
C THR A 90 -8.35 11.47 -28.04
N VAL A 91 -7.30 11.79 -28.82
CA VAL A 91 -5.90 11.74 -28.33
C VAL A 91 -5.71 12.67 -27.16
N THR A 92 -6.17 13.91 -27.25
CA THR A 92 -6.01 14.88 -26.15
C THR A 92 -6.76 14.45 -24.90
N ALA A 93 -8.02 13.98 -25.05
CA ALA A 93 -8.80 13.51 -23.92
C ALA A 93 -8.18 12.26 -23.25
N VAL A 94 -7.74 11.27 -24.06
CA VAL A 94 -7.09 10.05 -23.56
C VAL A 94 -5.77 10.39 -22.87
N LEU A 95 -4.92 11.25 -23.45
CA LEU A 95 -3.68 11.65 -22.81
C LEU A 95 -3.91 12.40 -21.49
N THR A 96 -4.89 13.30 -21.44
CA THR A 96 -5.22 14.03 -20.21
C THR A 96 -5.69 13.08 -19.11
N LEU A 97 -6.58 12.14 -19.44
CA LEU A 97 -7.07 11.14 -18.48
C LEU A 97 -5.97 10.16 -18.07
N ALA A 98 -5.17 9.69 -19.03
CA ALA A 98 -4.07 8.78 -18.75
C ALA A 98 -3.03 9.42 -17.82
N LEU A 99 -2.69 10.69 -18.04
CA LEU A 99 -1.79 11.44 -17.18
C LEU A 99 -2.39 11.65 -15.78
N GLY A 100 -3.66 12.03 -15.70
CA GLY A 100 -4.37 12.22 -14.43
C GLY A 100 -4.48 10.93 -13.61
N ILE A 101 -4.89 9.83 -14.24
CA ILE A 101 -4.98 8.52 -13.58
C ILE A 101 -3.60 8.01 -13.22
N GLY A 102 -2.63 8.10 -14.14
CA GLY A 102 -1.25 7.62 -13.94
C GLY A 102 -0.56 8.34 -12.79
N ALA A 103 -0.63 9.67 -12.74
CA ALA A 103 -0.07 10.47 -11.65
C ALA A 103 -0.72 10.10 -10.29
N ASN A 104 -2.04 10.01 -10.24
CA ASN A 104 -2.75 9.64 -9.01
C ASN A 104 -2.41 8.21 -8.55
N THR A 105 -2.31 7.27 -9.48
CA THR A 105 -1.92 5.88 -9.17
C THR A 105 -0.49 5.82 -8.63
N ALA A 106 0.45 6.57 -9.23
CA ALA A 106 1.82 6.64 -8.77
C ALA A 106 1.90 7.24 -7.35
N ILE A 107 1.22 8.36 -7.10
CA ILE A 107 1.15 8.99 -5.77
C ILE A 107 0.57 8.01 -4.74
N PHE A 108 -0.55 7.37 -5.07
CA PHE A 108 -1.19 6.40 -4.17
C PHE A 108 -0.27 5.21 -3.87
N SER A 109 0.45 4.68 -4.88
CA SER A 109 1.38 3.56 -4.70
C SER A 109 2.53 3.92 -3.75
N VAL A 110 3.04 5.15 -3.82
CA VAL A 110 4.07 5.65 -2.90
C VAL A 110 3.51 5.76 -1.48
N VAL A 111 2.32 6.34 -1.32
CA VAL A 111 1.65 6.48 -0.01
C VAL A 111 1.36 5.12 0.61
N ASP A 112 0.81 4.19 -0.17
CA ASP A 112 0.54 2.82 0.27
C ASP A 112 1.83 2.14 0.75
N GLY A 113 2.90 2.26 -0.06
CA GLY A 113 4.20 1.70 0.26
C GLY A 113 4.78 2.21 1.59
N ILE A 114 4.60 3.48 1.90
CA ILE A 114 5.19 4.12 3.08
C ILE A 114 4.32 3.92 4.33
N LEU A 115 3.00 4.12 4.22
CA LEU A 115 2.12 4.24 5.37
C LEU A 115 1.36 2.96 5.71
N PHE A 116 0.92 2.19 4.70
CA PHE A 116 -0.04 1.11 4.92
C PHE A 116 0.57 -0.30 4.85
N ARG A 117 1.68 -0.47 4.15
CA ARG A 117 2.29 -1.80 4.12
C ARG A 117 2.85 -2.20 5.48
N PRO A 118 2.60 -3.43 5.94
CA PRO A 118 3.13 -3.93 7.21
C PRO A 118 4.66 -3.91 7.24
N LEU A 119 5.25 -3.84 8.44
CA LEU A 119 6.69 -3.98 8.62
C LEU A 119 7.18 -5.31 8.03
N PRO A 120 8.38 -5.33 7.41
CA PRO A 120 8.94 -6.56 6.82
C PRO A 120 9.56 -7.48 7.88
N VAL A 121 8.83 -7.73 8.96
CA VAL A 121 9.24 -8.56 10.09
C VAL A 121 8.11 -9.51 10.48
N PRO A 122 8.38 -10.65 11.14
CA PRO A 122 7.33 -11.49 11.72
C PRO A 122 6.49 -10.71 12.73
N HIS A 123 5.18 -10.96 12.77
CA HIS A 123 4.24 -10.30 13.68
C HIS A 123 4.40 -8.77 13.77
N PRO A 124 4.22 -8.04 12.66
CA PRO A 124 4.53 -6.61 12.57
C PRO A 124 3.71 -5.72 13.52
N SER A 125 2.52 -6.18 13.92
CA SER A 125 1.65 -5.50 14.88
C SER A 125 2.17 -5.51 16.32
N GLU A 126 3.13 -6.38 16.65
CA GLU A 126 3.73 -6.48 18.00
C GLU A 126 4.96 -5.59 18.16
N VAL A 127 5.47 -5.04 17.05
CA VAL A 127 6.66 -4.19 17.10
C VAL A 127 6.31 -2.84 17.71
N ILE A 128 7.04 -2.47 18.76
CA ILE A 128 6.93 -1.18 19.42
C ILE A 128 8.14 -0.30 19.11
N ALA A 129 7.95 1.01 19.25
CA ALA A 129 9.02 1.99 19.30
C ALA A 129 8.99 2.71 20.65
N ILE A 130 10.17 3.07 21.14
CA ILE A 130 10.33 3.93 22.29
C ILE A 130 11.09 5.17 21.85
N ASP A 131 10.39 6.30 21.85
CA ASP A 131 10.99 7.60 21.58
C ASP A 131 11.36 8.26 22.92
N THR A 132 12.57 8.83 23.03
CA THR A 132 12.94 9.66 24.18
C THR A 132 12.97 11.12 23.76
N ALA A 133 12.32 11.98 24.52
CA ALA A 133 12.17 13.39 24.18
C ALA A 133 12.28 14.28 25.42
N ALA A 134 12.82 15.49 25.24
CA ALA A 134 12.93 16.47 26.31
C ALA A 134 11.58 17.11 26.71
N SER A 135 10.50 16.79 26.05
CA SER A 135 9.16 17.31 26.35
C SER A 135 8.09 16.48 25.63
N ARG A 136 6.90 16.36 26.22
CA ARG A 136 5.73 15.75 25.59
C ARG A 136 5.25 16.47 24.32
N LEU A 137 5.73 17.68 24.07
CA LEU A 137 5.47 18.42 22.83
C LEU A 137 6.36 17.92 21.68
N THR A 138 7.55 17.41 21.99
CA THR A 138 8.44 16.77 21.01
C THR A 138 8.06 15.30 20.93
N ARG A 139 7.20 14.95 19.99
CA ARG A 139 6.59 13.60 19.87
C ARG A 139 7.53 12.51 19.39
N PHE A 140 8.64 12.90 18.79
CA PHE A 140 9.63 11.99 18.22
C PHE A 140 11.00 12.43 18.71
N GLY A 141 11.74 11.48 19.23
CA GLY A 141 13.08 11.73 19.73
C GLY A 141 13.90 10.45 19.65
N SER A 142 15.20 10.65 19.52
CA SER A 142 16.18 9.57 19.52
C SER A 142 16.69 9.33 20.93
N THR A 143 17.18 8.11 21.18
CA THR A 143 17.79 7.73 22.47
C THR A 143 19.31 7.75 22.39
N SER A 144 19.97 7.84 23.54
CA SER A 144 21.41 7.59 23.66
C SER A 144 21.67 6.08 23.82
N TYR A 145 22.88 5.66 23.50
CA TYR A 145 23.30 4.27 23.73
C TYR A 145 23.19 3.89 25.22
N GLN A 146 23.57 4.81 26.12
CA GLN A 146 23.53 4.60 27.57
C GLN A 146 22.09 4.50 28.12
N ASP A 147 21.16 5.34 27.62
CA ASP A 147 19.75 5.26 28.03
C ASP A 147 19.09 3.97 27.53
N TRP A 148 19.48 3.50 26.33
CA TRP A 148 19.04 2.20 25.85
C TRP A 148 19.52 1.04 26.73
N LEU A 149 20.79 1.04 27.15
CA LEU A 149 21.32 0.01 28.05
C LEU A 149 20.52 -0.03 29.36
N ASP A 150 20.27 1.14 29.96
CA ASP A 150 19.49 1.25 31.19
C ASP A 150 18.04 0.78 31.01
N LEU A 151 17.37 1.22 29.95
CA LEU A 151 16.01 0.79 29.63
C LEU A 151 15.95 -0.72 29.40
N ARG A 152 16.89 -1.28 28.62
CA ARG A 152 16.97 -2.71 28.34
C ARG A 152 17.19 -3.53 29.62
N ALA A 153 18.05 -3.05 30.51
CA ALA A 153 18.40 -3.75 31.76
C ALA A 153 17.30 -3.68 32.83
N ARG A 154 16.56 -2.56 32.92
CA ARG A 154 15.61 -2.28 34.01
C ARG A 154 14.17 -2.60 33.64
N SER A 155 13.84 -2.75 32.33
CA SER A 155 12.48 -3.01 31.88
C SER A 155 12.17 -4.52 31.77
N HIS A 156 11.00 -4.91 32.27
CA HIS A 156 10.50 -6.29 32.25
C HIS A 156 9.33 -6.48 31.28
N SER A 157 8.75 -5.40 30.76
CA SER A 157 7.61 -5.42 29.82
C SER A 157 7.99 -5.85 28.42
N PHE A 158 9.28 -5.83 28.07
CA PHE A 158 9.75 -6.13 26.72
C PHE A 158 10.41 -7.50 26.64
N LYS A 159 10.25 -8.18 25.49
CA LYS A 159 11.03 -9.38 25.17
C LYS A 159 12.49 -9.02 24.98
N ASP A 160 12.73 -7.98 24.21
CA ASP A 160 14.03 -7.32 24.04
C ASP A 160 13.84 -5.93 23.39
N LEU A 161 14.86 -5.07 23.53
CA LEU A 161 14.95 -3.73 22.96
C LEU A 161 16.20 -3.62 22.11
N ALA A 162 16.07 -3.19 20.88
CA ALA A 162 17.17 -2.96 19.95
C ALA A 162 17.23 -1.50 19.55
N ILE A 163 18.44 -1.01 19.24
CA ILE A 163 18.64 0.33 18.69
C ILE A 163 19.29 0.28 17.32
N TYR A 164 19.04 1.34 16.55
CA TYR A 164 19.67 1.53 15.25
C TYR A 164 19.79 3.01 14.91
N GLU A 165 20.76 3.34 14.03
CA GLU A 165 20.99 4.67 13.49
C GLU A 165 21.46 4.57 12.04
N ASP A 166 20.97 5.46 11.18
CA ASP A 166 21.38 5.52 9.78
C ASP A 166 22.83 6.01 9.65
N LEU A 167 23.61 5.38 8.80
CA LEU A 167 25.01 5.69 8.58
C LEU A 167 25.36 5.55 7.09
N PRO A 168 25.76 6.62 6.40
CA PRO A 168 26.36 6.50 5.08
C PRO A 168 27.74 5.84 5.18
N LEU A 169 27.96 4.79 4.39
CA LEU A 169 29.20 4.05 4.36
C LEU A 169 29.84 4.07 2.96
N SER A 170 31.16 4.02 2.89
CA SER A 170 31.91 3.75 1.68
C SER A 170 32.33 2.28 1.67
N LEU A 171 31.74 1.51 0.76
CA LEU A 171 32.08 0.11 0.53
C LEU A 171 33.16 0.01 -0.53
N SER A 172 34.32 -0.55 -0.17
CA SER A 172 35.39 -0.86 -1.10
C SER A 172 35.60 -2.37 -1.19
N ARG A 173 35.83 -2.85 -2.42
CA ARG A 173 36.09 -4.27 -2.72
C ARG A 173 37.34 -4.38 -3.59
N LYS A 174 38.07 -5.48 -3.48
CA LYS A 174 39.25 -5.72 -4.31
C LYS A 174 38.88 -5.71 -5.80
N GLY A 175 39.52 -4.80 -6.57
CA GLY A 175 39.31 -4.69 -8.01
C GLY A 175 38.05 -3.94 -8.43
N ALA A 176 37.34 -3.25 -7.53
CA ALA A 176 36.21 -2.38 -7.82
C ALA A 176 36.42 -0.99 -7.24
N GLU A 177 35.79 0.01 -7.84
CA GLU A 177 35.78 1.37 -7.28
C GLU A 177 34.93 1.42 -5.99
N PRO A 178 35.29 2.30 -5.03
CA PRO A 178 34.47 2.54 -3.85
C PRO A 178 33.08 3.02 -4.22
N GLN A 179 32.05 2.48 -3.55
CA GLN A 179 30.68 2.91 -3.74
C GLN A 179 30.06 3.32 -2.40
N PHE A 180 29.21 4.36 -2.43
CA PHE A 180 28.39 4.71 -1.27
C PHE A 180 27.26 3.71 -1.11
N VAL A 181 27.09 3.22 0.11
CA VAL A 181 26.04 2.30 0.51
C VAL A 181 25.33 2.83 1.75
N HIS A 182 24.07 2.52 1.88
CA HIS A 182 23.29 2.88 3.05
C HIS A 182 23.53 1.86 4.17
N GLY A 183 24.30 2.25 5.18
CA GLY A 183 24.54 1.44 6.37
C GLY A 183 23.57 1.73 7.48
N LEU A 184 23.43 0.78 8.38
CA LEU A 184 22.70 0.93 9.63
C LEU A 184 23.61 0.47 10.78
N LEU A 185 23.93 1.37 11.73
CA LEU A 185 24.49 0.97 13.02
C LEU A 185 23.38 0.32 13.84
N VAL A 186 23.62 -0.88 14.36
CA VAL A 186 22.59 -1.64 15.09
C VAL A 186 23.16 -2.30 16.35
N SER A 187 22.32 -2.49 17.36
CA SER A 187 22.69 -3.31 18.52
C SER A 187 22.89 -4.79 18.12
N ASP A 188 23.66 -5.51 18.92
CA ASP A 188 23.94 -6.95 18.73
C ASP A 188 22.65 -7.79 18.58
N ASN A 189 21.61 -7.43 19.31
CA ASN A 189 20.32 -8.11 19.33
C ASN A 189 19.32 -7.62 18.27
N TYR A 190 19.72 -6.76 17.34
CA TYR A 190 18.78 -6.12 16.39
C TYR A 190 17.92 -7.13 15.61
N PHE A 191 18.54 -8.16 15.04
CA PHE A 191 17.82 -9.16 14.27
C PHE A 191 16.92 -10.04 15.16
N SER A 192 17.44 -10.49 16.31
CA SER A 192 16.68 -11.33 17.25
C SER A 192 15.51 -10.58 17.90
N ALA A 193 15.69 -9.33 18.30
CA ALA A 193 14.63 -8.49 18.86
C ALA A 193 13.49 -8.27 17.85
N LEU A 194 13.81 -8.22 16.56
CA LEU A 194 12.81 -8.09 15.49
C LEU A 194 12.26 -9.45 15.01
N GLY A 195 12.82 -10.57 15.48
CA GLY A 195 12.43 -11.92 15.06
C GLY A 195 12.89 -12.25 13.64
N VAL A 196 13.92 -11.59 13.14
CA VAL A 196 14.46 -11.80 11.79
C VAL A 196 15.60 -12.81 11.83
N GLN A 197 15.55 -13.81 10.95
CA GLN A 197 16.64 -14.78 10.79
C GLN A 197 17.37 -14.50 9.48
N PRO A 198 18.71 -14.38 9.47
CA PRO A 198 19.50 -14.29 8.25
C PRO A 198 19.24 -15.49 7.32
N ALA A 199 19.22 -15.23 6.00
CA ALA A 199 19.04 -16.27 4.99
C ALA A 199 20.31 -17.06 4.74
N ILE A 200 21.48 -16.46 4.95
CA ILE A 200 22.81 -17.07 4.84
C ILE A 200 23.61 -16.64 6.05
N GLY A 201 24.39 -17.54 6.60
CA GLY A 201 25.23 -17.26 7.76
C GLY A 201 24.44 -17.04 9.05
N ARG A 202 24.78 -15.99 9.81
CA ARG A 202 24.19 -15.66 11.11
C ARG A 202 23.96 -14.16 11.31
N GLY A 203 23.20 -13.81 12.33
CA GLY A 203 23.16 -12.46 12.89
C GLY A 203 24.39 -12.18 13.77
N PHE A 204 24.31 -11.09 14.52
CA PHE A 204 25.36 -10.76 15.47
C PHE A 204 25.28 -11.63 16.73
N LEU A 205 26.45 -11.85 17.34
CA LEU A 205 26.58 -12.55 18.61
C LEU A 205 26.58 -11.54 19.77
N PRO A 206 26.14 -11.91 20.96
CA PRO A 206 26.18 -11.03 22.13
C PRO A 206 27.58 -10.48 22.46
N GLU A 207 28.62 -11.25 22.18
CA GLU A 207 30.02 -10.85 22.40
C GLU A 207 30.45 -9.72 21.47
N GLU A 208 29.89 -9.65 20.26
CA GLU A 208 30.18 -8.63 19.25
C GLU A 208 29.56 -7.27 19.62
N GLY A 209 28.69 -7.24 20.64
CA GLY A 209 28.06 -6.04 21.21
C GLY A 209 28.72 -5.54 22.50
N GLN A 210 29.89 -6.05 22.93
CA GLN A 210 30.44 -5.75 24.25
C GLN A 210 31.64 -4.81 24.24
N VAL A 211 32.55 -4.98 23.29
CA VAL A 211 33.82 -4.27 23.26
C VAL A 211 33.95 -3.45 21.98
N PRO A 212 34.17 -2.13 22.10
CA PRO A 212 34.37 -1.28 20.93
C PRO A 212 35.51 -1.77 20.04
N GLU A 213 35.30 -1.74 18.72
CA GLU A 213 36.26 -2.05 17.66
C GLU A 213 36.84 -3.48 17.66
N ARG A 214 36.42 -4.35 18.58
CA ARG A 214 36.99 -5.70 18.69
C ARG A 214 36.58 -6.62 17.55
N ASP A 215 35.30 -6.58 17.15
CA ASP A 215 34.71 -7.57 16.26
C ASP A 215 34.18 -6.89 14.98
N PRO A 216 35.03 -6.68 13.95
CA PRO A 216 34.64 -6.01 12.72
C PRO A 216 33.84 -6.97 11.82
N VAL A 217 32.57 -7.14 12.12
CA VAL A 217 31.63 -7.97 11.41
C VAL A 217 30.51 -7.14 10.78
N VAL A 218 29.89 -7.65 9.71
CA VAL A 218 28.80 -6.99 9.01
C VAL A 218 27.80 -8.04 8.50
N VAL A 219 26.51 -7.70 8.58
CA VAL A 219 25.45 -8.42 7.87
C VAL A 219 25.03 -7.54 6.69
N ILE A 220 24.90 -8.13 5.50
CA ILE A 220 24.52 -7.41 4.28
C ILE A 220 23.04 -7.67 3.93
N SER A 221 22.41 -6.75 3.21
CA SER A 221 21.07 -6.96 2.70
C SER A 221 21.05 -7.99 1.58
N HIS A 222 19.88 -8.58 1.35
CA HIS A 222 19.68 -9.48 0.21
C HIS A 222 19.90 -8.77 -1.13
N ALA A 223 19.52 -7.51 -1.23
CA ALA A 223 19.69 -6.71 -2.45
C ALA A 223 21.18 -6.51 -2.75
N LEU A 224 21.97 -6.05 -1.77
CA LEU A 224 23.40 -5.86 -1.94
C LEU A 224 24.12 -7.17 -2.27
N TRP A 225 23.73 -8.28 -1.61
CA TRP A 225 24.27 -9.60 -1.92
C TRP A 225 24.01 -10.03 -3.37
N ARG A 226 22.79 -9.84 -3.86
CA ARG A 226 22.40 -10.16 -5.23
C ARG A 226 23.10 -9.26 -6.26
N ASP A 227 23.03 -7.96 -6.06
CA ASP A 227 23.37 -6.96 -7.09
C ASP A 227 24.87 -6.64 -7.10
N THR A 228 25.55 -6.73 -5.94
CA THR A 228 26.96 -6.37 -5.79
C THR A 228 27.87 -7.59 -5.66
N PHE A 229 27.37 -8.68 -5.07
CA PHE A 229 28.13 -9.91 -4.84
C PHE A 229 27.66 -11.09 -5.70
N ALA A 230 26.85 -10.83 -6.74
CA ALA A 230 26.38 -11.81 -7.73
C ALA A 230 25.75 -13.07 -7.10
N SER A 231 25.06 -12.90 -5.96
CA SER A 231 24.44 -14.00 -5.21
C SER A 231 25.40 -15.13 -4.81
N ASP A 232 26.64 -14.79 -4.48
CA ASP A 232 27.65 -15.76 -4.10
C ASP A 232 27.26 -16.50 -2.80
N PRO A 233 27.01 -17.80 -2.84
CA PRO A 233 26.61 -18.58 -1.66
C PRO A 233 27.72 -18.67 -0.58
N ALA A 234 28.98 -18.44 -0.96
CA ALA A 234 30.13 -18.45 -0.06
C ALA A 234 30.50 -17.04 0.43
N ILE A 235 29.55 -16.11 0.48
CA ILE A 235 29.79 -14.72 0.91
C ILE A 235 30.11 -14.61 2.41
N ALA A 236 29.56 -15.49 3.24
CA ALA A 236 29.86 -15.54 4.66
C ALA A 236 31.33 -15.91 4.88
N GLY A 237 32.05 -15.13 5.69
CA GLY A 237 33.48 -15.23 5.93
C GLY A 237 34.35 -14.38 4.99
N LYS A 238 33.80 -13.79 3.93
CA LYS A 238 34.53 -12.85 3.04
C LYS A 238 34.72 -11.49 3.68
N GLN A 239 35.86 -10.88 3.34
CA GLN A 239 36.18 -9.53 3.82
C GLN A 239 35.75 -8.46 2.82
N VAL A 240 35.24 -7.37 3.36
CA VAL A 240 34.91 -6.12 2.68
C VAL A 240 35.54 -4.96 3.44
N SER A 241 35.81 -3.84 2.78
CA SER A 241 36.30 -2.65 3.46
C SER A 241 35.19 -1.63 3.57
N LEU A 242 34.91 -1.17 4.79
CA LEU A 242 33.96 -0.10 5.10
C LEU A 242 34.70 1.08 5.68
N ASN A 243 34.59 2.24 5.02
CA ASN A 243 35.32 3.46 5.41
C ASN A 243 36.84 3.24 5.63
N GLY A 244 37.42 2.31 4.87
CA GLY A 244 38.86 1.96 4.98
C GLY A 244 39.19 0.85 5.98
N HIS A 245 38.25 0.40 6.82
CA HIS A 245 38.42 -0.68 7.79
C HIS A 245 37.93 -2.00 7.23
N ALA A 246 38.63 -3.10 7.50
CA ALA A 246 38.27 -4.43 7.06
C ALA A 246 37.18 -5.03 7.94
N PHE A 247 36.10 -5.50 7.32
CA PHE A 247 34.97 -6.18 8.00
C PHE A 247 34.76 -7.56 7.39
N THR A 248 34.35 -8.50 8.22
CA THR A 248 33.96 -9.85 7.77
C THR A 248 32.44 -9.92 7.60
N VAL A 249 31.96 -10.33 6.44
CA VAL A 249 30.54 -10.62 6.22
C VAL A 249 30.16 -11.88 6.99
N VAL A 250 29.28 -11.77 7.98
CA VAL A 250 28.84 -12.91 8.80
C VAL A 250 27.48 -13.45 8.41
N GLY A 251 26.70 -12.67 7.65
CA GLY A 251 25.39 -13.11 7.20
C GLY A 251 24.78 -12.23 6.13
N VAL A 252 23.69 -12.73 5.55
CA VAL A 252 22.85 -12.04 4.58
C VAL A 252 21.41 -11.99 5.14
N ALA A 253 20.83 -10.82 5.24
CA ALA A 253 19.44 -10.64 5.64
C ALA A 253 18.50 -11.31 4.61
N PRO A 254 17.33 -11.84 5.02
CA PRO A 254 16.38 -12.45 4.10
C PRO A 254 15.79 -11.41 3.13
N ALA A 255 15.39 -11.84 1.94
CA ALA A 255 14.80 -10.97 0.91
C ALA A 255 13.53 -10.26 1.38
N SER A 256 12.82 -10.83 2.33
CA SER A 256 11.63 -10.25 2.95
C SER A 256 11.94 -9.10 3.91
N PHE A 257 13.17 -8.97 4.40
CA PHE A 257 13.57 -7.95 5.36
C PHE A 257 14.30 -6.80 4.67
N THR A 258 13.63 -5.68 4.56
CA THR A 258 14.16 -4.44 3.96
C THR A 258 14.44 -3.34 5.00
N GLY A 259 14.61 -3.74 6.26
CA GLY A 259 14.75 -2.80 7.36
C GLY A 259 13.39 -2.32 7.92
N ILE A 260 13.41 -1.72 9.11
CA ILE A 260 12.21 -1.13 9.71
C ILE A 260 11.79 0.14 8.96
N ARG A 261 12.76 0.97 8.55
CA ARG A 261 12.50 2.19 7.76
C ARG A 261 12.40 1.83 6.27
N ARG A 262 11.26 2.11 5.67
CA ARG A 262 10.99 1.68 4.28
C ARG A 262 11.54 2.58 3.19
N LEU A 263 11.72 3.86 3.49
CA LEU A 263 12.23 4.81 2.50
C LEU A 263 13.72 4.60 2.24
N ASP A 264 14.45 4.23 3.28
CA ASP A 264 15.90 4.05 3.24
C ASP A 264 16.21 2.58 3.56
N GLN A 265 16.19 1.73 2.53
CA GLN A 265 16.51 0.31 2.70
C GLN A 265 18.01 0.19 2.97
N PRO A 266 18.42 -0.35 4.13
CA PRO A 266 19.84 -0.49 4.42
C PRO A 266 20.47 -1.58 3.56
N ASP A 267 21.64 -1.26 3.04
CA ASP A 267 22.49 -2.20 2.33
C ASP A 267 23.30 -3.06 3.28
N MET A 268 23.68 -2.49 4.42
CA MET A 268 24.56 -3.12 5.40
C MET A 268 24.12 -2.81 6.84
N TYR A 269 24.32 -3.78 7.72
CA TYR A 269 24.08 -3.65 9.15
C TYR A 269 25.42 -3.84 9.87
N VAL A 270 25.82 -2.86 10.67
CA VAL A 270 27.11 -2.83 11.37
C VAL A 270 26.85 -2.77 12.88
N PRO A 271 27.51 -3.58 13.72
CA PRO A 271 27.34 -3.47 15.17
C PRO A 271 27.67 -2.07 15.67
N VAL A 272 26.86 -1.56 16.58
CA VAL A 272 27.09 -0.23 17.18
C VAL A 272 28.45 -0.09 17.85
N MET A 273 29.03 -1.22 18.33
CA MET A 273 30.39 -1.24 18.88
C MET A 273 31.47 -0.91 17.84
N MET A 274 31.15 -1.01 16.56
CA MET A 274 32.06 -0.61 15.47
C MET A 274 31.90 0.86 15.08
N SER A 275 31.07 1.63 15.79
CA SER A 275 30.89 3.06 15.49
C SER A 275 32.19 3.87 15.49
N PRO A 276 33.18 3.62 16.36
CA PRO A 276 34.45 4.36 16.30
C PRO A 276 35.25 4.16 15.02
N ALA A 277 35.13 2.97 14.41
CA ALA A 277 35.82 2.67 13.16
C ALA A 277 35.12 3.25 11.91
N VAL A 278 33.80 3.45 11.96
CA VAL A 278 33.01 3.80 10.77
C VAL A 278 32.41 5.21 10.82
N THR A 279 32.48 5.90 11.96
CA THR A 279 31.99 7.29 12.12
C THR A 279 33.10 8.24 12.51
N PRO A 280 33.00 9.54 12.20
CA PRO A 280 33.94 10.55 12.67
C PRO A 280 33.81 10.86 14.16
N TYR A 281 32.77 10.38 14.83
CA TYR A 281 32.45 10.71 16.23
C TYR A 281 33.09 9.78 17.25
N GLN A 282 33.77 8.73 16.75
CA GLN A 282 34.52 7.77 17.57
C GLN A 282 33.68 7.22 18.75
N LEU A 283 34.27 7.18 19.96
CA LEU A 283 33.63 6.67 21.15
C LEU A 283 32.46 7.52 21.67
N ALA A 284 32.28 8.74 21.19
CA ALA A 284 31.23 9.64 21.70
C ALA A 284 29.83 9.03 21.60
N TYR A 285 29.57 8.24 20.55
CA TYR A 285 28.32 7.47 20.39
C TYR A 285 28.02 6.54 21.58
N LEU A 286 29.05 5.93 22.14
CA LEU A 286 28.90 4.88 23.15
C LEU A 286 28.92 5.43 24.59
N VAL A 287 29.66 6.53 24.82
CA VAL A 287 29.91 7.00 26.16
C VAL A 287 29.13 8.29 26.53
N ASN A 288 28.71 9.05 25.53
CA ASN A 288 28.06 10.34 25.79
C ASN A 288 26.54 10.19 25.82
N ARG A 289 25.95 10.36 26.98
CA ARG A 289 24.50 10.30 27.20
C ARG A 289 23.74 11.46 26.55
N ASP A 290 24.41 12.57 26.26
CA ASP A 290 23.82 13.69 25.49
C ASP A 290 23.72 13.39 23.98
N TRP A 291 24.47 12.41 23.50
CA TRP A 291 24.39 11.98 22.12
C TRP A 291 23.13 11.13 21.92
N ARG A 292 22.11 11.70 21.33
CA ARG A 292 20.82 11.05 21.06
C ARG A 292 20.59 10.94 19.56
N GLY A 293 21.05 9.83 18.97
CA GLY A 293 20.94 9.55 17.54
C GLY A 293 20.17 8.27 17.23
N PHE A 294 20.07 7.36 18.22
CA PHE A 294 19.50 6.03 17.99
C PHE A 294 17.97 6.00 18.07
N GLU A 295 17.35 5.36 17.11
CA GLU A 295 15.97 4.91 17.23
C GLU A 295 15.92 3.58 17.99
N MET A 296 14.85 3.36 18.77
CA MET A 296 14.68 2.16 19.59
C MET A 296 13.40 1.43 19.21
N ASN A 297 13.54 0.16 18.92
CA ASN A 297 12.42 -0.74 18.67
C ASN A 297 12.53 -2.01 19.51
N GLY A 298 11.39 -2.69 19.70
CA GLY A 298 11.35 -3.97 20.42
C GLY A 298 10.02 -4.64 20.30
N ARG A 299 9.79 -5.63 21.16
CA ARG A 299 8.53 -6.36 21.27
C ARG A 299 8.06 -6.42 22.71
N LEU A 300 6.77 -6.26 22.94
CA LEU A 300 6.16 -6.52 24.23
C LEU A 300 6.22 -8.02 24.56
N ARG A 301 6.31 -8.32 25.87
CA ARG A 301 6.09 -9.70 26.33
C ARG A 301 4.62 -10.07 26.21
N ASP A 302 4.36 -11.36 26.11
CA ASP A 302 3.00 -11.87 25.99
C ASP A 302 2.16 -11.46 27.21
N GLY A 303 0.98 -10.92 26.95
CA GLY A 303 0.05 -10.44 27.98
C GLY A 303 0.36 -9.03 28.52
N VAL A 304 1.45 -8.39 28.12
CA VAL A 304 1.76 -7.01 28.52
C VAL A 304 1.02 -6.03 27.61
N THR A 305 0.33 -5.08 28.21
CA THR A 305 -0.32 -3.99 27.49
C THR A 305 0.62 -2.81 27.24
N LEU A 306 0.33 -2.02 26.23
CA LEU A 306 1.10 -0.80 25.95
C LEU A 306 1.09 0.18 27.13
N ALA A 307 -0.04 0.27 27.86
CA ALA A 307 -0.17 1.12 29.04
C ALA A 307 0.74 0.69 30.19
N LEU A 308 0.86 -0.63 30.40
CA LEU A 308 1.76 -1.17 31.42
C LEU A 308 3.23 -0.91 31.06
N ALA A 309 3.59 -1.15 29.80
CA ALA A 309 4.95 -0.85 29.31
C ALA A 309 5.27 0.65 29.40
N GLN A 310 4.32 1.53 29.10
CA GLN A 310 4.49 2.98 29.26
C GLN A 310 4.73 3.35 30.73
N ALA A 311 3.93 2.79 31.64
CA ALA A 311 4.10 3.08 33.06
C ALA A 311 5.47 2.63 33.60
N GLU A 312 5.96 1.48 33.14
CA GLU A 312 7.32 1.01 33.49
C GLU A 312 8.40 1.93 32.92
N VAL A 313 8.32 2.32 31.66
CA VAL A 313 9.25 3.26 31.02
C VAL A 313 9.22 4.61 31.75
N ASP A 314 8.06 5.11 32.17
CA ASP A 314 7.94 6.35 32.95
C ASP A 314 8.67 6.24 34.32
N VAL A 315 8.69 5.06 34.92
CA VAL A 315 9.46 4.84 36.18
C VAL A 315 10.95 4.87 35.87
N VAL A 316 11.43 4.11 34.89
CA VAL A 316 12.84 4.05 34.52
C VAL A 316 13.35 5.44 34.14
N MET A 317 12.60 6.19 33.34
CA MET A 317 13.02 7.54 32.92
C MET A 317 13.10 8.53 34.08
N ARG A 318 12.21 8.45 35.06
CA ARG A 318 12.31 9.25 36.30
C ARG A 318 13.52 8.89 37.14
N ASP A 319 13.89 7.62 37.21
CA ASP A 319 15.08 7.19 37.90
C ASP A 319 16.34 7.66 37.17
N LEU A 320 16.38 7.58 35.85
CA LEU A 320 17.46 8.14 35.04
C LEU A 320 17.59 9.66 35.18
N GLU A 321 16.50 10.39 35.32
CA GLU A 321 16.54 11.84 35.60
C GLU A 321 17.19 12.14 36.95
N ARG A 322 16.92 11.34 38.00
CA ARG A 322 17.53 11.50 39.31
C ARG A 322 19.02 11.13 39.32
N GLU A 323 19.38 10.05 38.63
CA GLU A 323 20.75 9.57 38.54
C GLU A 323 21.62 10.45 37.63
N HIS A 324 21.01 10.98 36.55
CA HIS A 324 21.69 11.77 35.52
C HIS A 324 21.00 13.12 35.25
N PRO A 325 20.86 14.02 36.27
CA PRO A 325 20.06 15.24 36.14
C PRO A 325 20.61 16.23 35.09
N ARG A 326 21.88 16.09 34.70
CA ARG A 326 22.47 16.94 33.67
C ARG A 326 22.04 16.57 32.24
N THR A 327 21.88 15.28 31.96
CA THR A 327 21.63 14.76 30.62
C THR A 327 20.17 14.31 30.39
N ASN A 328 19.48 13.92 31.49
CA ASN A 328 18.13 13.34 31.42
C ASN A 328 17.04 14.22 32.05
N LYS A 329 17.37 15.49 32.40
CA LYS A 329 16.38 16.41 32.94
C LYS A 329 15.19 16.58 31.96
N ASP A 330 13.99 16.46 32.51
CA ASP A 330 12.73 16.57 31.77
C ASP A 330 12.61 15.59 30.58
N THR A 331 13.50 14.57 30.51
CA THR A 331 13.46 13.58 29.45
C THR A 331 12.42 12.50 29.75
N ILE A 332 11.49 12.29 28.84
CA ILE A 332 10.44 11.29 28.92
C ILE A 332 10.62 10.20 27.88
N GLY A 333 10.13 9.00 28.17
CA GLY A 333 10.00 7.91 27.22
C GLY A 333 8.55 7.77 26.73
N ILE A 334 8.36 7.57 25.45
CA ILE A 334 7.02 7.39 24.84
C ILE A 334 7.00 6.04 24.11
N VAL A 335 6.17 5.12 24.61
CA VAL A 335 6.00 3.78 24.03
C VAL A 335 4.81 3.78 23.07
N ARG A 336 5.01 3.34 21.83
CA ARG A 336 3.97 3.27 20.80
C ARG A 336 4.18 2.04 19.94
N TYR A 337 3.12 1.53 19.30
CA TYR A 337 3.32 0.61 18.19
C TYR A 337 4.03 1.33 17.04
N GLU A 338 5.01 0.67 16.44
CA GLU A 338 5.81 1.27 15.36
C GLU A 338 4.94 1.72 14.18
N MET A 339 3.89 0.98 13.88
CA MET A 339 2.94 1.35 12.84
C MET A 339 2.18 2.65 13.18
N GLN A 340 1.80 2.83 14.46
CA GLN A 340 1.19 4.07 14.94
C GLN A 340 2.17 5.24 14.88
N ARG A 341 3.42 5.03 15.32
CA ARG A 341 4.49 6.03 15.27
C ARG A 341 4.71 6.54 13.84
N ARG A 342 4.72 5.65 12.84
CA ARG A 342 4.80 6.03 11.43
C ARG A 342 3.66 6.92 10.99
N MET A 343 2.43 6.51 11.29
CA MET A 343 1.25 7.29 10.92
C MET A 343 1.25 8.67 11.57
N GLU A 344 1.71 8.77 12.82
CA GLU A 344 1.81 10.03 13.55
C GLU A 344 2.92 10.94 13.01
N GLY A 345 4.06 10.37 12.63
CA GLY A 345 5.18 11.11 12.05
C GLY A 345 4.86 11.76 10.70
N HIS A 346 3.89 11.19 9.98
CA HIS A 346 3.55 11.61 8.64
C HIS A 346 2.14 12.18 8.52
N ARG A 347 1.57 12.73 9.61
CA ARG A 347 0.16 13.20 9.64
C ARG A 347 -0.22 14.17 8.53
N LEU A 348 0.70 15.05 8.13
CA LEU A 348 0.44 16.04 7.07
C LEU A 348 0.62 15.46 5.67
N ALA A 349 1.47 14.45 5.49
CA ALA A 349 1.76 13.90 4.18
C ALA A 349 0.53 13.31 3.48
N PRO A 350 -0.35 12.49 4.13
CA PRO A 350 -1.56 12.00 3.50
C PRO A 350 -2.52 13.12 3.09
N SER A 351 -2.65 14.16 3.91
CA SER A 351 -3.56 15.28 3.63
C SER A 351 -3.07 16.12 2.46
N ILE A 352 -1.77 16.40 2.38
CA ILE A 352 -1.15 17.13 1.26
C ILE A 352 -1.27 16.31 -0.02
N LEU A 353 -0.97 15.02 0.04
CA LEU A 353 -1.05 14.12 -1.10
C LEU A 353 -2.49 13.95 -1.60
N LEU A 354 -3.47 13.84 -0.69
CA LEU A 354 -4.89 13.81 -1.05
C LEU A 354 -5.31 15.11 -1.73
N GLY A 355 -4.88 16.26 -1.22
CA GLY A 355 -5.11 17.56 -1.85
C GLY A 355 -4.54 17.63 -3.26
N LEU A 356 -3.31 17.12 -3.46
CA LEU A 356 -2.67 17.06 -4.77
C LEU A 356 -3.42 16.14 -5.74
N VAL A 357 -3.86 14.95 -5.28
CA VAL A 357 -4.69 14.02 -6.07
C VAL A 357 -5.98 14.68 -6.53
N ILE A 358 -6.69 15.37 -5.61
CA ILE A 358 -7.92 16.09 -5.92
C ILE A 358 -7.66 17.21 -6.95
N LEU A 359 -6.57 17.96 -6.78
CA LEU A 359 -6.19 19.03 -7.70
C LEU A 359 -5.92 18.50 -9.12
N VAL A 360 -5.13 17.43 -9.24
CA VAL A 360 -4.83 16.79 -10.53
C VAL A 360 -6.11 16.29 -11.20
N LEU A 361 -7.01 15.68 -10.41
CA LEU A 361 -8.29 15.20 -10.92
C LEU A 361 -9.18 16.36 -11.42
N LEU A 362 -9.24 17.47 -10.67
CA LEU A 362 -9.99 18.66 -11.07
C LEU A 362 -9.44 19.26 -12.37
N ILE A 363 -8.11 19.34 -12.52
CA ILE A 363 -7.48 19.80 -13.75
C ILE A 363 -7.84 18.87 -14.92
N ALA A 364 -7.76 17.56 -14.74
CA ALA A 364 -8.14 16.60 -15.77
C ALA A 364 -9.63 16.75 -16.17
N CYS A 365 -10.53 16.87 -15.18
CA CYS A 365 -11.94 17.09 -15.43
C CYS A 365 -12.22 18.42 -16.15
N ALA A 366 -11.58 19.51 -15.73
CA ALA A 366 -11.72 20.82 -16.37
C ALA A 366 -11.23 20.80 -17.83
N ASN A 367 -10.11 20.13 -18.11
CA ASN A 367 -9.59 19.97 -19.46
C ASN A 367 -10.57 19.17 -20.35
N VAL A 368 -11.10 18.06 -19.85
CA VAL A 368 -12.08 17.24 -20.59
C VAL A 368 -13.37 18.05 -20.82
N ALA A 369 -13.87 18.77 -19.80
CA ALA A 369 -15.05 19.63 -19.92
C ALA A 369 -14.84 20.74 -20.95
N GLY A 370 -13.68 21.40 -20.93
CA GLY A 370 -13.31 22.43 -21.91
C GLY A 370 -13.27 21.88 -23.34
N LEU A 371 -12.68 20.70 -23.53
CA LEU A 371 -12.66 20.00 -24.82
C LEU A 371 -14.07 19.62 -25.29
N MET A 372 -14.95 19.18 -24.40
CA MET A 372 -16.35 18.86 -24.73
C MET A 372 -17.13 20.12 -25.13
N MET A 373 -16.97 21.22 -24.40
CA MET A 373 -17.60 22.51 -24.74
C MET A 373 -17.14 23.03 -26.09
N ALA A 374 -15.83 23.01 -26.37
CA ALA A 374 -15.28 23.41 -27.67
C ALA A 374 -15.86 22.55 -28.82
N LYS A 375 -15.99 21.24 -28.63
CA LYS A 375 -16.60 20.34 -29.60
C LYS A 375 -18.10 20.60 -29.80
N ALA A 376 -18.83 20.92 -28.75
CA ALA A 376 -20.23 21.29 -28.84
C ALA A 376 -20.44 22.62 -29.62
N ALA A 377 -19.59 23.61 -29.33
CA ALA A 377 -19.61 24.89 -30.04
C ALA A 377 -19.28 24.77 -31.54
N SER A 378 -18.33 23.89 -31.91
CA SER A 378 -18.03 23.68 -33.34
C SER A 378 -19.18 23.02 -34.08
N ARG A 379 -19.93 22.10 -33.47
CA ARG A 379 -21.12 21.47 -34.06
C ARG A 379 -22.26 22.45 -34.28
N LEU A 380 -22.48 23.36 -33.33
CA LEU A 380 -23.51 24.41 -33.46
C LEU A 380 -23.21 25.37 -34.63
N ARG A 381 -21.93 25.68 -34.89
CA ARG A 381 -21.51 26.49 -36.04
C ARG A 381 -21.71 25.74 -37.37
N GLU A 382 -21.39 24.46 -37.48
CA GLU A 382 -21.62 23.65 -38.68
C GLU A 382 -23.12 23.61 -39.04
N THR A 383 -24.00 23.36 -38.09
CA THR A 383 -25.44 23.34 -38.30
C THR A 383 -26.05 24.71 -38.66
N SER A 384 -25.44 25.80 -38.20
CA SER A 384 -25.86 27.17 -38.56
C SER A 384 -25.40 27.60 -39.96
N THR A 385 -24.27 27.05 -40.43
CA THR A 385 -23.72 27.34 -41.76
C THR A 385 -24.48 26.56 -42.84
N ASP A 386 -24.86 25.32 -42.58
CA ASP A 386 -25.67 24.49 -43.48
C ASP A 386 -27.07 25.03 -43.71
N ARG A 387 -27.66 25.69 -42.72
CA ARG A 387 -28.95 26.40 -42.87
C ARG A 387 -28.88 27.65 -43.74
N LYS A 388 -27.70 28.26 -43.89
CA LYS A 388 -27.51 29.45 -44.74
C LYS A 388 -27.21 29.13 -46.20
N SER A 389 -26.87 27.88 -46.50
CA SER A 389 -26.59 27.41 -47.86
C SER A 389 -27.83 26.82 -48.58
N VAL A 390 -28.99 26.79 -47.96
CA VAL A 390 -30.26 26.20 -48.50
C VAL A 390 -31.33 27.30 -48.72
N VAL A 391 -30.95 28.58 -48.72
CA VAL A 391 -31.85 29.72 -49.13
C VAL A 391 -31.37 30.35 -50.39
#